data_b96ecf5af4a499aabdbbaee6f09d6972
#
_entry.id   b96ecf5af4a499aabdbbaee6f09d6972
#
_cell.length_a   1.000
_cell.length_b   1.000
_cell.length_c   1.000
_cell.angle_alpha   90.00
_cell.angle_beta   90.00
_cell.angle_gamma   90.00
#
_symmetry.space_group_name_H-M   'P 1'
#
loop_
_entity.id
_entity.type
_entity.pdbx_description
1 polymer ?
#
loop_
_entity_poly.entity_id
_entity_poly.type
_entity_poly.pdbx_seq_one_letter_code
_entity_poly.pdbx_strand_id
1 'polypeptide(L)'
;MKKLGFMKDALILFVITLISGVLLGGVYEVTKTIIAQRQEEAKLKTYQEVFMDATAFEENTELTQKAAETDLSAYEKVTVDEVLDAKDASGNVIGHLVTSTSKAGYGGEGTISIGITAEGEITGIGYLAFNETPGLGMKASESEFKDQFAGKNAAQLTLVKGGGASGDDQINAISGATVTSSAVTNAVNAALFIVSESAN
;
A
#
# COMPACT_ATOMS: atom_id res chain seq x y z
N MET A 1 -20.54 45.03 -34.38
CA MET A 1 -19.62 44.02 -34.99
C MET A 1 -18.75 43.24 -33.99
N LYS A 2 -18.42 43.76 -32.79
CA LYS A 2 -17.61 43.02 -31.77
C LYS A 2 -18.28 41.78 -31.16
N LYS A 3 -19.62 41.71 -31.04
CA LYS A 3 -20.35 40.56 -30.49
C LYS A 3 -20.30 39.30 -31.35
N LEU A 4 -20.21 39.42 -32.67
CA LEU A 4 -20.13 38.27 -33.60
C LEU A 4 -18.76 37.59 -33.56
N GLY A 5 -17.65 38.31 -33.31
CA GLY A 5 -16.32 37.75 -33.12
C GLY A 5 -16.25 36.90 -31.87
N PHE A 6 -16.71 37.42 -30.74
CA PHE A 6 -16.74 36.70 -29.47
C PHE A 6 -17.53 35.37 -29.53
N MET A 7 -18.68 35.37 -30.21
CA MET A 7 -19.47 34.12 -30.38
C MET A 7 -18.74 33.08 -31.25
N LYS A 8 -18.01 33.52 -32.28
CA LYS A 8 -17.19 32.61 -33.09
C LYS A 8 -16.06 31.98 -32.27
N ASP A 9 -15.35 32.78 -31.49
CA ASP A 9 -14.24 32.31 -30.65
C ASP A 9 -14.75 31.34 -29.56
N ALA A 10 -15.89 31.67 -28.94
CA ALA A 10 -16.54 30.78 -27.96
C ALA A 10 -17.00 29.44 -28.59
N LEU A 11 -17.54 29.46 -29.82
CA LEU A 11 -17.94 28.28 -30.55
C LEU A 11 -16.73 27.38 -30.89
N ILE A 12 -15.65 27.99 -31.35
CA ILE A 12 -14.40 27.30 -31.69
C ILE A 12 -13.85 26.59 -30.42
N LEU A 13 -13.78 27.31 -29.29
CA LEU A 13 -13.32 26.75 -28.02
C LEU A 13 -14.22 25.60 -27.58
N PHE A 14 -15.53 25.78 -27.67
CA PHE A 14 -16.50 24.70 -27.34
C PHE A 14 -16.28 23.44 -28.19
N VAL A 15 -16.11 23.58 -29.51
CA VAL A 15 -15.88 22.44 -30.40
C VAL A 15 -14.56 21.74 -30.07
N ILE A 16 -13.48 22.49 -29.83
CA ILE A 16 -12.17 21.92 -29.47
C ILE A 16 -12.28 21.15 -28.16
N THR A 17 -12.90 21.70 -27.11
CA THR A 17 -13.06 21.03 -25.82
C THR A 17 -13.96 19.82 -25.91
N LEU A 18 -15.03 19.89 -26.72
CA LEU A 18 -15.91 18.74 -26.96
C LEU A 18 -15.17 17.60 -27.65
N ILE A 19 -14.43 17.87 -28.72
CA ILE A 19 -13.65 16.85 -29.44
C ILE A 19 -12.58 16.28 -28.52
N SER A 20 -11.85 17.10 -27.77
CA SER A 20 -10.84 16.64 -26.82
C SER A 20 -11.44 15.75 -25.72
N GLY A 21 -12.60 16.12 -25.18
CA GLY A 21 -13.31 15.33 -24.18
C GLY A 21 -13.76 13.98 -24.72
N VAL A 22 -14.30 13.93 -25.95
CA VAL A 22 -14.71 12.67 -26.58
C VAL A 22 -13.50 11.76 -26.87
N LEU A 23 -12.40 12.33 -27.37
CA LEU A 23 -11.18 11.57 -27.63
C LEU A 23 -10.57 11.00 -26.34
N LEU A 24 -10.45 11.80 -25.29
CA LEU A 24 -9.95 11.35 -24.00
C LEU A 24 -10.85 10.27 -23.37
N GLY A 25 -12.17 10.47 -23.40
CA GLY A 25 -13.12 9.49 -22.92
C GLY A 25 -13.05 8.18 -23.71
N GLY A 26 -12.92 8.24 -25.03
CA GLY A 26 -12.76 7.06 -25.88
C GLY A 26 -11.47 6.28 -25.58
N VAL A 27 -10.34 6.98 -25.44
CA VAL A 27 -9.06 6.34 -25.05
C VAL A 27 -9.17 5.71 -23.67
N TYR A 28 -9.74 6.41 -22.69
CA TYR A 28 -9.96 5.86 -21.34
C TYR A 28 -10.80 4.58 -21.37
N GLU A 29 -11.92 4.57 -22.09
CA GLU A 29 -12.80 3.42 -22.18
C GLU A 29 -12.10 2.16 -22.77
N VAL A 30 -11.25 2.36 -23.77
CA VAL A 30 -10.45 1.27 -24.36
C VAL A 30 -9.35 0.79 -23.43
N THR A 31 -8.71 1.70 -22.67
CA THR A 31 -7.53 1.36 -21.86
C THR A 31 -7.87 0.89 -20.45
N LYS A 32 -9.03 1.25 -19.90
CA LYS A 32 -9.40 0.93 -18.50
C LYS A 32 -9.31 -0.55 -18.16
N THR A 33 -9.73 -1.43 -19.09
CA THR A 33 -9.68 -2.88 -18.87
C THR A 33 -8.25 -3.41 -18.81
N ILE A 34 -7.39 -2.90 -19.70
CA ILE A 34 -5.97 -3.27 -19.75
C ILE A 34 -5.25 -2.74 -18.49
N ILE A 35 -5.59 -1.52 -18.05
CA ILE A 35 -5.04 -0.92 -16.83
C ILE A 35 -5.43 -1.77 -15.62
N ALA A 36 -6.71 -2.16 -15.48
CA ALA A 36 -7.18 -2.99 -14.38
C ALA A 36 -6.48 -4.36 -14.35
N GLN A 37 -6.32 -5.01 -15.51
CA GLN A 37 -5.59 -6.28 -15.59
C GLN A 37 -4.11 -6.14 -15.16
N ARG A 38 -3.44 -5.07 -15.61
CA ARG A 38 -2.05 -4.82 -15.23
C ARG A 38 -1.89 -4.49 -13.74
N GLN A 39 -2.85 -3.79 -13.16
CA GLN A 39 -2.86 -3.52 -11.72
C GLN A 39 -3.02 -4.81 -10.91
N GLU A 40 -3.91 -5.70 -11.33
CA GLU A 40 -4.11 -6.99 -10.68
C GLU A 40 -2.87 -7.89 -10.81
N GLU A 41 -2.27 -7.99 -12.00
CA GLU A 41 -1.01 -8.71 -12.19
C GLU A 41 0.12 -8.15 -11.31
N ALA A 42 0.23 -6.81 -11.21
CA ALA A 42 1.23 -6.16 -10.38
C ALA A 42 0.97 -6.40 -8.88
N LYS A 43 -0.31 -6.38 -8.46
CA LYS A 43 -0.73 -6.69 -7.10
C LYS A 43 -0.32 -8.12 -6.71
N LEU A 44 -0.68 -9.10 -7.52
CA LEU A 44 -0.32 -10.51 -7.28
C LEU A 44 1.19 -10.73 -7.25
N LYS A 45 1.93 -10.06 -8.14
CA LYS A 45 3.38 -10.12 -8.13
C LYS A 45 3.97 -9.57 -6.83
N THR A 46 3.48 -8.43 -6.35
CA THR A 46 3.88 -7.86 -5.06
C THR A 46 3.57 -8.83 -3.91
N TYR A 47 2.41 -9.46 -3.91
CA TYR A 47 2.03 -10.46 -2.91
C TYR A 47 3.00 -11.64 -2.88
N GLN A 48 3.37 -12.15 -4.05
CA GLN A 48 4.34 -13.25 -4.16
C GLN A 48 5.75 -12.85 -3.72
N GLU A 49 6.17 -11.60 -3.96
CA GLU A 49 7.45 -11.08 -3.49
C GLU A 49 7.47 -10.90 -1.97
N VAL A 50 6.34 -10.51 -1.37
CA VAL A 50 6.18 -10.29 0.08
C VAL A 50 6.09 -11.61 0.84
N PHE A 51 5.44 -12.62 0.26
CA PHE A 51 5.27 -13.93 0.89
C PHE A 51 5.68 -15.04 -0.09
N MET A 52 6.99 -15.27 -0.22
CA MET A 52 7.57 -16.16 -1.22
C MET A 52 7.15 -17.63 -1.08
N ASP A 53 6.89 -18.09 0.13
CA ASP A 53 6.50 -19.49 0.44
C ASP A 53 5.01 -19.76 0.15
N ALA A 54 4.21 -18.72 -0.05
CA ALA A 54 2.80 -18.86 -0.39
C ALA A 54 2.65 -19.15 -1.89
N THR A 55 1.77 -20.09 -2.23
CA THR A 55 1.41 -20.43 -3.61
C THR A 55 0.03 -19.90 -4.01
N ALA A 56 -0.81 -19.57 -3.02
CA ALA A 56 -2.13 -18.98 -3.22
C ALA A 56 -2.46 -18.00 -2.10
N PHE A 57 -3.30 -17.02 -2.44
CA PHE A 57 -3.84 -16.04 -1.49
C PHE A 57 -5.36 -16.09 -1.59
N GLU A 58 -6.04 -16.33 -0.47
CA GLU A 58 -7.51 -16.36 -0.41
C GLU A 58 -8.02 -15.33 0.58
N GLU A 59 -9.10 -14.65 0.23
CA GLU A 59 -9.70 -13.61 1.09
C GLU A 59 -10.15 -14.19 2.43
N ASN A 60 -9.66 -13.60 3.52
CA ASN A 60 -10.14 -13.87 4.86
C ASN A 60 -11.16 -12.79 5.26
N THR A 61 -12.42 -13.06 4.91
CA THR A 61 -13.53 -12.11 5.13
C THR A 61 -13.73 -11.81 6.62
N GLU A 62 -13.51 -12.80 7.50
CA GLU A 62 -13.67 -12.64 8.95
C GLU A 62 -12.64 -11.65 9.50
N LEU A 63 -11.36 -11.84 9.17
CA LEU A 63 -10.30 -10.93 9.61
C LEU A 63 -10.41 -9.55 8.97
N THR A 64 -10.80 -9.47 7.70
CA THR A 64 -11.04 -8.21 7.02
C THR A 64 -12.16 -7.41 7.69
N GLN A 65 -13.26 -8.07 8.05
CA GLN A 65 -14.36 -7.43 8.77
C GLN A 65 -13.93 -7.01 10.19
N LYS A 66 -13.24 -7.88 10.92
CA LYS A 66 -12.69 -7.57 12.25
C LYS A 66 -11.77 -6.35 12.19
N ALA A 67 -10.91 -6.28 11.18
CA ALA A 67 -10.00 -5.13 10.97
C ALA A 67 -10.77 -3.82 10.74
N ALA A 68 -11.87 -3.87 9.98
CA ALA A 68 -12.72 -2.69 9.71
C ALA A 68 -13.45 -2.18 10.97
N GLU A 69 -13.74 -3.05 11.93
CA GLU A 69 -14.41 -2.74 13.19
C GLU A 69 -13.42 -2.36 14.32
N THR A 70 -12.12 -2.64 14.14
CA THR A 70 -11.09 -2.41 15.14
C THR A 70 -10.66 -0.94 15.17
N ASP A 71 -10.51 -0.37 16.38
CA ASP A 71 -9.97 0.98 16.56
C ASP A 71 -8.45 1.00 16.33
N LEU A 72 -8.05 1.54 15.19
CA LEU A 72 -6.65 1.72 14.78
C LEU A 72 -6.15 3.16 14.99
N SER A 73 -6.83 3.97 15.80
CA SER A 73 -6.46 5.38 16.03
C SER A 73 -5.06 5.58 16.59
N ALA A 74 -4.52 4.57 17.30
CA ALA A 74 -3.14 4.55 17.80
C ALA A 74 -2.07 4.56 16.69
N TYR A 75 -2.43 4.19 15.46
CA TYR A 75 -1.52 4.07 14.31
C TYR A 75 -1.61 5.22 13.31
N GLU A 76 -2.06 6.41 13.72
CA GLU A 76 -2.04 7.64 12.92
C GLU A 76 -2.65 7.52 11.51
N LYS A 77 -3.95 7.44 11.40
CA LYS A 77 -4.71 7.42 10.13
C LYS A 77 -4.38 6.20 9.23
N VAL A 78 -4.09 5.06 9.84
CA VAL A 78 -3.98 3.78 9.12
C VAL A 78 -5.35 3.12 9.06
N THR A 79 -5.65 2.50 7.92
CA THR A 79 -6.75 1.54 7.72
C THR A 79 -6.17 0.21 7.26
N VAL A 80 -6.75 -0.89 7.69
CA VAL A 80 -6.51 -2.21 7.10
C VAL A 80 -7.62 -2.48 6.10
N ASP A 81 -7.26 -2.63 4.84
CA ASP A 81 -8.21 -2.68 3.73
C ASP A 81 -8.62 -4.12 3.39
N GLU A 82 -7.68 -5.06 3.51
CA GLU A 82 -7.87 -6.46 3.11
C GLU A 82 -6.92 -7.36 3.92
N VAL A 83 -7.39 -8.52 4.31
CA VAL A 83 -6.58 -9.60 4.87
C VAL A 83 -6.79 -10.86 4.04
N LEU A 84 -5.69 -11.45 3.58
CA LEU A 84 -5.69 -12.69 2.80
C LEU A 84 -4.97 -13.77 3.59
N ASP A 85 -5.48 -15.00 3.54
CA ASP A 85 -4.78 -16.19 3.99
C ASP A 85 -3.73 -16.58 2.95
N ALA A 86 -2.47 -16.65 3.37
CA ALA A 86 -1.38 -17.15 2.57
C ALA A 86 -1.31 -18.68 2.71
N LYS A 87 -1.42 -19.40 1.58
CA LYS A 87 -1.48 -20.86 1.56
C LYS A 87 -0.26 -21.46 0.85
N ASP A 88 0.22 -22.57 1.39
CA ASP A 88 1.26 -23.39 0.78
C ASP A 88 0.73 -24.24 -0.40
N ALA A 89 1.62 -24.98 -1.07
CA ALA A 89 1.25 -25.87 -2.17
C ALA A 89 0.30 -27.02 -1.76
N SER A 90 0.17 -27.30 -0.47
CA SER A 90 -0.73 -28.31 0.10
C SER A 90 -2.09 -27.72 0.49
N GLY A 91 -2.25 -26.40 0.39
CA GLY A 91 -3.47 -25.68 0.75
C GLY A 91 -3.57 -25.33 2.24
N ASN A 92 -2.50 -25.53 3.03
CA ASN A 92 -2.49 -25.12 4.42
C ASN A 92 -2.23 -23.62 4.53
N VAL A 93 -2.90 -22.96 5.48
CA VAL A 93 -2.63 -21.55 5.82
C VAL A 93 -1.30 -21.49 6.57
N ILE A 94 -0.33 -20.76 6.03
CA ILE A 94 1.00 -20.56 6.59
C ILE A 94 1.21 -19.15 7.16
N GLY A 95 0.21 -18.30 7.03
CA GLY A 95 0.19 -16.95 7.56
C GLY A 95 -0.84 -16.08 6.85
N HIS A 96 -0.69 -14.78 7.00
CA HIS A 96 -1.61 -13.78 6.46
C HIS A 96 -0.85 -12.73 5.66
N LEU A 97 -1.48 -12.25 4.59
CA LEU A 97 -1.04 -11.07 3.85
C LEU A 97 -2.05 -9.95 4.11
N VAL A 98 -1.58 -8.90 4.75
CA VAL A 98 -2.40 -7.76 5.16
C VAL A 98 -2.12 -6.57 4.27
N THR A 99 -3.15 -5.99 3.67
CA THR A 99 -3.06 -4.73 2.94
C THR A 99 -3.51 -3.59 3.82
N SER A 100 -2.61 -2.65 4.10
CA SER A 100 -2.87 -1.48 4.94
C SER A 100 -2.62 -0.19 4.16
N THR A 101 -3.50 0.80 4.34
CA THR A 101 -3.35 2.14 3.78
C THR A 101 -3.08 3.15 4.88
N SER A 102 -1.95 3.85 4.79
CA SER A 102 -1.64 5.00 5.64
C SER A 102 -1.89 6.30 4.91
N LYS A 103 -2.64 7.21 5.56
CA LYS A 103 -2.88 8.59 5.08
C LYS A 103 -1.98 9.62 5.76
N ALA A 104 -0.98 9.15 6.52
CA ALA A 104 -0.03 9.98 7.26
C ALA A 104 1.29 10.23 6.50
N GLY A 105 1.46 9.69 5.29
CA GLY A 105 2.63 9.93 4.45
C GLY A 105 2.81 11.40 4.06
N TYR A 106 4.05 11.81 3.81
CA TYR A 106 4.35 13.19 3.39
C TYR A 106 3.77 13.50 1.99
N GLY A 107 3.87 12.55 1.08
CA GLY A 107 3.29 12.64 -0.27
C GLY A 107 1.80 12.28 -0.34
N GLY A 108 1.18 11.94 0.78
CA GLY A 108 -0.22 11.56 0.90
C GLY A 108 -0.42 10.10 1.23
N GLU A 109 -1.43 9.48 0.61
CA GLU A 109 -1.84 8.11 0.87
C GLU A 109 -0.85 7.09 0.28
N GLY A 110 -0.50 6.07 1.06
CA GLY A 110 0.32 4.94 0.63
C GLY A 110 -0.28 3.61 1.05
N THR A 111 -0.44 2.69 0.10
CA THR A 111 -0.97 1.34 0.33
C THR A 111 0.15 0.32 0.27
N ILE A 112 0.26 -0.49 1.32
CA ILE A 112 1.36 -1.40 1.58
C ILE A 112 0.80 -2.79 1.86
N SER A 113 1.39 -3.83 1.27
CA SER A 113 1.13 -5.22 1.63
C SER A 113 2.19 -5.72 2.59
N ILE A 114 1.79 -6.39 3.64
CA ILE A 114 2.63 -6.92 4.71
C ILE A 114 2.36 -8.41 4.83
N GLY A 115 3.37 -9.24 4.68
CA GLY A 115 3.28 -10.67 4.94
C GLY A 115 3.65 -10.96 6.39
N ILE A 116 2.83 -11.79 7.06
CA ILE A 116 3.02 -12.18 8.47
C ILE A 116 2.77 -13.67 8.56
N THR A 117 3.74 -14.44 9.06
CA THR A 117 3.57 -15.89 9.28
C THR A 117 2.57 -16.18 10.40
N ALA A 118 2.15 -17.44 10.53
CA ALA A 118 1.30 -17.88 11.62
C ALA A 118 1.94 -17.66 13.01
N GLU A 119 3.28 -17.60 13.07
CA GLU A 119 4.06 -17.33 14.29
C GLU A 119 4.27 -15.83 14.56
N GLY A 120 3.75 -14.95 13.71
CA GLY A 120 3.86 -13.49 13.85
C GLY A 120 5.13 -12.86 13.30
N GLU A 121 5.95 -13.62 12.53
CA GLU A 121 7.13 -13.09 11.86
C GLU A 121 6.74 -12.38 10.56
N ILE A 122 7.31 -11.20 10.32
CA ILE A 122 7.12 -10.45 9.08
C ILE A 122 7.97 -11.09 7.98
N THR A 123 7.35 -11.61 6.91
CA THR A 123 8.06 -12.15 5.75
C THR A 123 8.63 -11.05 4.86
N GLY A 124 7.97 -9.91 4.80
CA GLY A 124 8.38 -8.74 4.04
C GLY A 124 7.26 -7.71 3.90
N ILE A 125 7.59 -6.59 3.26
CA ILE A 125 6.62 -5.57 2.86
C ILE A 125 6.75 -5.23 1.38
N GLY A 126 5.62 -4.87 0.74
CA GLY A 126 5.55 -4.45 -0.65
C GLY A 126 4.61 -3.26 -0.83
N TYR A 127 4.86 -2.44 -1.83
CA TYR A 127 4.06 -1.24 -2.09
C TYR A 127 3.11 -1.48 -3.26
N LEU A 128 1.80 -1.31 -3.05
CA LEU A 128 0.76 -1.40 -4.08
C LEU A 128 0.47 -0.03 -4.71
N ALA A 129 0.38 1.00 -3.86
CA ALA A 129 0.25 2.38 -4.28
C ALA A 129 1.12 3.24 -3.36
N PHE A 130 2.10 3.94 -3.93
CA PHE A 130 3.03 4.72 -3.14
C PHE A 130 3.54 5.91 -3.95
N ASN A 131 3.21 7.11 -3.51
CA ASN A 131 3.57 8.33 -4.21
C ASN A 131 4.18 9.34 -3.25
N GLU A 132 5.49 9.25 -3.12
CA GLU A 132 6.27 10.07 -2.21
C GLU A 132 7.31 10.92 -2.96
N THR A 133 7.96 11.83 -2.26
CA THR A 133 8.97 12.70 -2.86
C THR A 133 10.18 11.90 -3.35
N PRO A 134 10.54 11.97 -4.66
CA PRO A 134 11.72 11.31 -5.21
C PRO A 134 12.99 11.68 -4.45
N GLY A 135 13.83 10.68 -4.16
CA GLY A 135 15.09 10.85 -3.43
C GLY A 135 14.94 11.06 -1.91
N LEU A 136 13.71 11.15 -1.40
CA LEU A 136 13.36 11.24 0.03
C LEU A 136 12.41 10.11 0.41
N GLY A 137 11.11 10.37 0.47
CA GLY A 137 10.11 9.37 0.85
C GLY A 137 10.07 8.15 -0.07
N MET A 138 10.33 8.30 -1.37
CA MET A 138 10.41 7.18 -2.31
C MET A 138 11.51 6.16 -1.96
N LYS A 139 12.51 6.52 -1.16
CA LYS A 139 13.48 5.56 -0.62
C LYS A 139 12.86 4.48 0.26
N ALA A 140 11.63 4.67 0.73
CA ALA A 140 10.93 3.64 1.47
C ALA A 140 10.70 2.37 0.62
N SER A 141 10.60 2.48 -0.69
CA SER A 141 10.49 1.34 -1.60
C SER A 141 11.83 0.67 -1.97
N GLU A 142 12.96 1.26 -1.56
CA GLU A 142 14.29 0.69 -1.79
C GLU A 142 14.60 -0.39 -0.74
N SER A 143 15.43 -1.37 -1.11
CA SER A 143 15.81 -2.49 -0.25
C SER A 143 16.41 -2.05 1.08
N GLU A 144 17.17 -0.96 1.11
CA GLU A 144 17.80 -0.43 2.32
C GLU A 144 16.79 -0.13 3.44
N PHE A 145 15.55 0.24 3.10
CA PHE A 145 14.50 0.49 4.10
C PHE A 145 13.53 -0.68 4.21
N LYS A 146 12.96 -1.16 3.09
CA LYS A 146 11.90 -2.16 3.12
C LYS A 146 12.36 -3.51 3.67
N ASP A 147 13.61 -3.92 3.40
CA ASP A 147 14.13 -5.22 3.81
C ASP A 147 14.44 -5.27 5.32
N GLN A 148 14.41 -4.12 6.03
CA GLN A 148 14.56 -4.10 7.49
C GLN A 148 13.38 -4.76 8.21
N PHE A 149 12.22 -4.88 7.56
CA PHE A 149 11.02 -5.47 8.15
C PHE A 149 11.05 -7.00 8.12
N ALA A 150 11.67 -7.58 7.11
CA ALA A 150 11.74 -9.02 6.94
C ALA A 150 12.48 -9.71 8.10
N GLY A 151 11.93 -10.82 8.60
CA GLY A 151 12.47 -11.58 9.73
C GLY A 151 12.19 -10.96 11.11
N LYS A 152 11.49 -9.82 11.18
CA LYS A 152 11.10 -9.23 12.45
C LYS A 152 9.92 -9.97 13.06
N ASN A 153 10.03 -10.30 14.35
CA ASN A 153 8.98 -10.92 15.14
C ASN A 153 8.81 -10.14 16.46
N ALA A 154 8.03 -9.07 16.40
CA ALA A 154 7.74 -8.21 17.54
C ALA A 154 6.29 -7.78 17.53
N ALA A 155 5.71 -7.61 18.73
CA ALA A 155 4.32 -7.13 18.85
C ALA A 155 4.12 -5.72 18.29
N GLN A 156 5.19 -4.91 18.30
CA GLN A 156 5.19 -3.54 17.76
C GLN A 156 6.61 -3.14 17.37
N LEU A 157 6.76 -2.52 16.21
CA LEU A 157 8.02 -1.96 15.74
C LEU A 157 8.18 -0.51 16.14
N THR A 158 9.40 -0.12 16.48
CA THR A 158 9.78 1.23 16.88
C THR A 158 10.72 1.85 15.84
N LEU A 159 10.41 3.08 15.43
CA LEU A 159 11.24 3.81 14.48
C LEU A 159 12.40 4.54 15.17
N VAL A 160 13.63 4.22 14.78
CA VAL A 160 14.87 4.83 15.30
C VAL A 160 15.35 5.89 14.32
N LYS A 161 15.54 7.14 14.81
CA LYS A 161 16.06 8.27 14.02
C LYS A 161 17.58 8.30 14.07
N GLY A 162 18.20 8.65 12.96
CA GLY A 162 19.67 8.86 12.89
C GLY A 162 20.48 7.59 12.72
N GLY A 163 19.85 6.45 12.52
CA GLY A 163 20.52 5.14 12.42
C GLY A 163 20.79 4.51 13.79
N GLY A 164 21.25 3.26 13.80
CA GLY A 164 21.60 2.53 15.03
C GLY A 164 20.49 1.62 15.57
N ALA A 165 19.43 1.33 14.79
CA ALA A 165 18.52 0.26 15.11
C ALA A 165 19.29 -1.06 15.26
N SER A 166 19.14 -1.74 16.39
CA SER A 166 19.86 -2.98 16.71
C SER A 166 18.95 -4.04 17.36
N GLY A 167 17.73 -3.66 17.76
CA GLY A 167 16.73 -4.57 18.31
C GLY A 167 15.88 -5.20 17.23
N ASP A 168 15.27 -6.35 17.56
CA ASP A 168 14.34 -7.03 16.67
C ASP A 168 13.03 -6.25 16.47
N ASP A 169 12.76 -5.29 17.34
CA ASP A 169 11.62 -4.38 17.31
C ASP A 169 11.97 -3.00 16.68
N GLN A 170 13.17 -2.82 16.11
CA GLN A 170 13.63 -1.52 15.67
C GLN A 170 13.83 -1.42 14.17
N ILE A 171 13.42 -0.29 13.59
CA ILE A 171 13.57 0.09 12.18
C ILE A 171 14.29 1.43 12.09
N ASN A 172 15.34 1.53 11.27
CA ASN A 172 16.01 2.80 11.00
C ASN A 172 15.14 3.69 10.10
N ALA A 173 14.90 4.91 10.55
CA ALA A 173 14.21 5.91 9.74
C ALA A 173 15.08 6.36 8.55
N ILE A 174 14.44 6.64 7.43
CA ILE A 174 15.08 7.28 6.27
C ILE A 174 15.46 8.71 6.64
N SER A 175 16.73 9.06 6.46
CA SER A 175 17.21 10.42 6.69
C SER A 175 16.48 11.42 5.78
N GLY A 176 15.87 12.44 6.37
CA GLY A 176 15.08 13.45 5.67
C GLY A 176 13.66 13.02 5.30
N ALA A 177 13.23 11.77 5.60
CA ALA A 177 11.89 11.26 5.31
C ALA A 177 11.26 10.55 6.52
N THR A 178 11.39 11.12 7.72
CA THR A 178 10.87 10.52 8.97
C THR A 178 9.35 10.37 8.94
N VAL A 179 8.62 11.30 8.34
CA VAL A 179 7.15 11.23 8.22
C VAL A 179 6.74 10.00 7.42
N THR A 180 7.34 9.78 6.27
CA THR A 180 7.12 8.59 5.44
C THR A 180 7.52 7.31 6.16
N SER A 181 8.69 7.30 6.82
CA SER A 181 9.14 6.15 7.61
C SER A 181 8.15 5.80 8.73
N SER A 182 7.62 6.81 9.43
CA SER A 182 6.60 6.62 10.47
C SER A 182 5.30 6.08 9.89
N ALA A 183 4.84 6.61 8.75
CA ALA A 183 3.62 6.16 8.09
C ALA A 183 3.68 4.68 7.68
N VAL A 184 4.84 4.24 7.15
CA VAL A 184 5.08 2.83 6.79
C VAL A 184 5.14 1.95 8.05
N THR A 185 5.91 2.35 9.06
CA THR A 185 6.04 1.58 10.30
C THR A 185 4.69 1.44 11.03
N ASN A 186 3.87 2.49 11.04
CA ASN A 186 2.53 2.45 11.63
C ASN A 186 1.58 1.52 10.85
N ALA A 187 1.68 1.49 9.52
CA ALA A 187 0.90 0.56 8.69
C ALA A 187 1.27 -0.90 8.99
N VAL A 188 2.57 -1.19 9.18
CA VAL A 188 3.04 -2.53 9.59
C VAL A 188 2.57 -2.87 11.00
N ASN A 189 2.64 -1.94 11.94
CA ASN A 189 2.18 -2.16 13.31
C ASN A 189 0.67 -2.42 13.38
N ALA A 190 -0.13 -1.74 12.58
CA ALA A 190 -1.56 -2.00 12.49
C ALA A 190 -1.83 -3.41 11.95
N ALA A 191 -1.09 -3.87 10.95
CA ALA A 191 -1.19 -5.24 10.42
C ALA A 191 -0.82 -6.29 11.47
N LEU A 192 0.29 -6.10 12.19
CA LEU A 192 0.71 -6.98 13.29
C LEU A 192 -0.38 -7.06 14.38
N PHE A 193 -0.96 -5.94 14.74
CA PHE A 193 -2.02 -5.88 15.74
C PHE A 193 -3.24 -6.71 15.31
N ILE A 194 -3.74 -6.53 14.08
CA ILE A 194 -4.90 -7.27 13.56
C ILE A 194 -4.64 -8.77 13.53
N VAL A 195 -3.46 -9.20 13.07
CA VAL A 195 -3.12 -10.63 13.04
C VAL A 195 -2.98 -11.20 14.45
N SER A 196 -2.38 -10.48 15.40
CA SER A 196 -2.26 -10.94 16.80
C SER A 196 -3.60 -11.11 17.51
N GLU A 197 -4.57 -10.24 17.20
CA GLU A 197 -5.93 -10.31 17.72
C GLU A 197 -6.73 -11.52 17.15
N SER A 198 -6.27 -12.14 16.06
CA SER A 198 -6.90 -13.32 15.48
C SER A 198 -6.44 -14.62 16.15
N ALA A 199 -5.27 -14.60 16.78
CA ALA A 199 -4.69 -15.77 17.45
C ALA A 199 -5.23 -16.00 18.88
N ASN A 200 -6.02 -15.04 19.41
CA ASN A 200 -6.66 -15.11 20.74
C ASN A 200 -8.16 -15.40 20.62
#